data_46c4f1429c597d3906f9cdc41b949ade
#
_entry.id   46c4f1429c597d3906f9cdc41b949ade
#
_cell.length_a   1.000
_cell.length_b   1.000
_cell.length_c   1.000
_cell.angle_alpha   90.00
_cell.angle_beta   90.00
_cell.angle_gamma   90.00
#
_symmetry.space_group_name_H-M   'P 1'
#
loop_
_entity.id
_entity.type
_entity.pdbx_description
1 polymer ?
#
loop_
_entity_poly.entity_id
_entity_poly.type
_entity_poly.pdbx_seq_one_letter_code
_entity_poly.pdbx_strand_id
1 'polypeptide(L)'
;PDDIRVLRKGQAIQAQMPIPQGVVGFDPSYRNVNQYDPGLANELLDYFGYRKGSDGYRALPDGRPLTLRMATGTTAIDRESDELWKRSMDAIGLRIVFDQGKFSDQLKAARACHLMMWGAAWSADYPDGDDFMQLLYGPNTGQSNNGCYQSKSFDSMYEKSRELPPDSIEREHLYLDMTRQAQVDGAWSLQTSPIVNELIRPGVVGYKRHPILNAAFVYMDLLPHH
;
A
#
# COMPACT_ATOMS: atom_id res chain seq x y z
N PRO A 1 6.57 -8.19 -9.25
CA PRO A 1 7.98 -8.34 -9.69
C PRO A 1 8.39 -7.27 -10.70
N ASP A 2 7.55 -6.99 -11.71
CA ASP A 2 7.89 -6.04 -12.78
C ASP A 2 7.95 -4.58 -12.28
N ASP A 3 7.13 -4.18 -11.33
CA ASP A 3 7.25 -2.87 -10.68
C ASP A 3 8.65 -2.66 -10.11
N ILE A 4 9.14 -3.60 -9.31
CA ILE A 4 10.49 -3.52 -8.71
C ILE A 4 11.59 -3.51 -9.79
N ARG A 5 11.49 -4.40 -10.77
CA ARG A 5 12.52 -4.58 -11.79
C ARG A 5 12.55 -3.43 -12.79
N VAL A 6 11.40 -3.03 -13.30
CA VAL A 6 11.28 -2.08 -14.42
C VAL A 6 11.14 -0.65 -13.93
N LEU A 7 10.13 -0.37 -13.07
CA LEU A 7 9.88 1.00 -12.63
C LEU A 7 10.87 1.44 -11.56
N ARG A 8 11.12 0.59 -10.56
CA ARG A 8 12.02 0.92 -9.44
C ARG A 8 13.48 0.58 -9.70
N LYS A 9 13.80 -0.05 -10.84
CA LYS A 9 15.18 -0.44 -11.23
C LYS A 9 15.93 -1.20 -10.14
N GLY A 10 15.22 -2.07 -9.39
CA GLY A 10 15.75 -2.80 -8.24
C GLY A 10 15.86 -1.98 -6.94
N GLN A 11 15.46 -0.71 -6.93
CA GLN A 11 15.53 0.16 -5.75
C GLN A 11 14.26 0.09 -4.88
N ALA A 12 13.71 -1.10 -4.71
CA ALA A 12 12.60 -1.36 -3.81
C ALA A 12 12.56 -2.84 -3.42
N ILE A 13 11.90 -3.14 -2.31
CA ILE A 13 11.53 -4.50 -1.89
C ILE A 13 10.02 -4.65 -1.90
N GLN A 14 9.53 -5.87 -2.12
CA GLN A 14 8.10 -6.14 -2.05
C GLN A 14 7.62 -6.06 -0.61
N ALA A 15 6.58 -5.26 -0.36
CA ALA A 15 5.95 -5.19 0.94
C ALA A 15 5.13 -6.47 1.20
N GLN A 16 5.41 -7.13 2.32
CA GLN A 16 4.72 -8.37 2.71
C GLN A 16 3.56 -8.10 3.67
N MET A 17 3.67 -7.04 4.47
CA MET A 17 2.66 -6.62 5.44
C MET A 17 2.57 -5.09 5.47
N PRO A 18 1.50 -4.51 6.03
CA PRO A 18 1.35 -3.06 6.16
C PRO A 18 2.46 -2.41 6.98
N ILE A 19 2.90 -3.06 8.06
CA ILE A 19 3.94 -2.56 8.96
C ILE A 19 5.31 -2.79 8.32
N PRO A 20 6.13 -1.75 8.09
CA PRO A 20 7.44 -1.90 7.46
C PRO A 20 8.52 -2.31 8.45
N GLN A 21 9.66 -2.74 7.90
CA GLN A 21 10.85 -3.08 8.68
C GLN A 21 11.30 -1.91 9.57
N GLY A 22 11.65 -2.20 10.82
CA GLY A 22 12.12 -1.23 11.82
C GLY A 22 11.00 -0.59 12.64
N VAL A 23 9.77 -1.04 12.45
CA VAL A 23 8.58 -0.63 13.22
C VAL A 23 8.12 -1.80 14.07
N VAL A 24 7.70 -1.54 15.31
CA VAL A 24 7.15 -2.56 16.22
C VAL A 24 5.95 -3.25 15.57
N GLY A 25 5.88 -4.57 15.65
CA GLY A 25 4.86 -5.37 14.97
C GLY A 25 5.26 -5.84 13.57
N PHE A 26 6.46 -5.46 13.05
CA PHE A 26 6.99 -6.06 11.82
C PHE A 26 7.47 -7.49 12.06
N ASP A 27 6.97 -8.43 11.26
CA ASP A 27 7.44 -9.82 11.26
C ASP A 27 8.17 -10.13 9.95
N PRO A 28 9.51 -10.37 9.98
CA PRO A 28 10.29 -10.69 8.78
C PRO A 28 9.95 -12.07 8.19
N SER A 29 9.29 -12.93 8.96
CA SER A 29 8.85 -14.25 8.51
C SER A 29 7.49 -14.23 7.82
N TYR A 30 6.70 -13.18 8.02
CA TYR A 30 5.37 -13.05 7.43
C TYR A 30 5.44 -13.03 5.90
N ARG A 31 4.50 -13.70 5.27
CA ARG A 31 4.33 -13.71 3.81
C ARG A 31 2.93 -13.29 3.46
N ASN A 32 2.84 -12.32 2.55
CA ASN A 32 1.57 -11.85 2.01
C ASN A 32 0.80 -13.03 1.42
N VAL A 33 -0.46 -13.18 1.80
CA VAL A 33 -1.34 -14.23 1.26
C VAL A 33 -1.71 -13.97 -0.20
N ASN A 34 -1.66 -12.71 -0.64
CA ASN A 34 -1.98 -12.28 -2.00
C ASN A 34 -0.70 -12.18 -2.83
N GLN A 35 -0.25 -13.30 -3.37
CA GLN A 35 0.89 -13.33 -4.28
C GLN A 35 0.46 -13.03 -5.72
N TYR A 36 1.40 -12.54 -6.54
CA TYR A 36 1.15 -12.34 -7.97
C TYR A 36 1.07 -13.71 -8.68
N ASP A 37 -0.14 -14.13 -8.95
CA ASP A 37 -0.44 -15.36 -9.68
C ASP A 37 -1.62 -15.15 -10.64
N PRO A 38 -1.34 -14.77 -11.91
CA PRO A 38 -2.41 -14.58 -12.89
C PRO A 38 -3.14 -15.89 -13.29
N GLY A 39 -2.51 -17.06 -13.08
CA GLY A 39 -3.15 -18.36 -13.27
C GLY A 39 -4.28 -18.56 -12.26
N LEU A 40 -3.93 -18.51 -10.96
CA LEU A 40 -4.90 -18.60 -9.86
C LEU A 40 -5.96 -17.51 -9.96
N ALA A 41 -5.58 -16.25 -10.32
CA ALA A 41 -6.53 -15.17 -10.49
C ALA A 41 -7.58 -15.47 -11.57
N ASN A 42 -7.17 -16.04 -12.72
CA ASN A 42 -8.12 -16.47 -13.76
C ASN A 42 -9.05 -17.57 -13.26
N GLU A 43 -8.52 -18.59 -12.57
CA GLU A 43 -9.32 -19.68 -12.01
C GLU A 43 -10.36 -19.18 -10.99
N LEU A 44 -9.96 -18.30 -10.08
CA LEU A 44 -10.87 -17.70 -9.10
C LEU A 44 -11.96 -16.87 -9.79
N LEU A 45 -11.60 -16.03 -10.76
CA LEU A 45 -12.56 -15.22 -11.49
C LEU A 45 -13.57 -16.14 -12.25
N ASP A 46 -13.11 -17.24 -12.84
CA ASP A 46 -13.98 -18.22 -13.48
C ASP A 46 -14.89 -18.93 -12.46
N TYR A 47 -14.33 -19.32 -11.32
CA TYR A 47 -15.07 -19.97 -10.24
C TYR A 47 -16.19 -19.09 -9.70
N PHE A 48 -15.94 -17.82 -9.51
CA PHE A 48 -16.94 -16.85 -9.03
C PHE A 48 -17.86 -16.30 -10.14
N GLY A 49 -17.77 -16.82 -11.37
CA GLY A 49 -18.71 -16.52 -12.44
C GLY A 49 -18.41 -15.27 -13.26
N TYR A 50 -17.23 -14.67 -13.13
CA TYR A 50 -16.77 -13.57 -13.97
C TYR A 50 -16.36 -14.11 -15.35
N ARG A 51 -17.26 -14.14 -16.32
CA ARG A 51 -17.04 -14.75 -17.64
C ARG A 51 -16.47 -13.75 -18.64
N LYS A 52 -15.53 -14.21 -19.48
CA LYS A 52 -14.99 -13.43 -20.60
C LYS A 52 -16.01 -13.32 -21.73
N GLY A 53 -16.23 -12.10 -22.20
CA GLY A 53 -17.01 -11.83 -23.40
C GLY A 53 -16.21 -12.03 -24.69
N SER A 54 -16.84 -11.73 -25.84
CA SER A 54 -16.20 -11.82 -27.17
C SER A 54 -15.04 -10.83 -27.36
N ASP A 55 -15.00 -9.77 -26.55
CA ASP A 55 -13.92 -8.77 -26.52
C ASP A 55 -12.74 -9.17 -25.63
N GLY A 56 -12.79 -10.37 -25.01
CA GLY A 56 -11.76 -10.89 -24.12
C GLY A 56 -11.80 -10.37 -22.69
N TYR A 57 -12.68 -9.41 -22.37
CA TYR A 57 -12.85 -8.87 -21.03
C TYR A 57 -13.98 -9.56 -20.28
N ARG A 58 -13.83 -9.60 -18.95
CA ARG A 58 -14.80 -10.22 -18.05
C ARG A 58 -15.97 -9.29 -17.74
N ALA A 59 -17.15 -9.88 -17.59
CA ALA A 59 -18.33 -9.25 -17.03
C ALA A 59 -18.53 -9.67 -15.57
N LEU A 60 -19.35 -8.92 -14.84
CA LEU A 60 -19.86 -9.33 -13.53
C LEU A 60 -20.67 -10.64 -13.67
N PRO A 61 -20.84 -11.41 -12.57
CA PRO A 61 -21.61 -12.67 -12.62
C PRO A 61 -23.06 -12.51 -13.11
N ASP A 62 -23.63 -11.31 -12.98
CA ASP A 62 -24.96 -10.97 -13.50
C ASP A 62 -24.96 -10.51 -14.97
N GLY A 63 -23.81 -10.54 -15.64
CA GLY A 63 -23.64 -10.19 -17.05
C GLY A 63 -23.39 -8.69 -17.30
N ARG A 64 -23.45 -7.81 -16.31
CA ARG A 64 -23.14 -6.38 -16.49
C ARG A 64 -21.65 -6.18 -16.78
N PRO A 65 -21.29 -5.16 -17.59
CA PRO A 65 -19.89 -4.83 -17.85
C PRO A 65 -19.11 -4.55 -16.56
N LEU A 66 -17.91 -5.10 -16.46
CA LEU A 66 -16.97 -4.82 -15.37
C LEU A 66 -15.87 -3.90 -15.88
N THR A 67 -15.72 -2.75 -15.26
CA THR A 67 -14.61 -1.82 -15.50
C THR A 67 -14.08 -1.33 -14.16
N LEU A 68 -12.80 -1.59 -13.90
CA LEU A 68 -12.10 -1.04 -12.76
C LEU A 68 -11.68 0.40 -13.05
N ARG A 69 -11.84 1.29 -12.09
CA ARG A 69 -11.41 2.69 -12.19
C ARG A 69 -10.35 2.96 -11.14
N MET A 70 -9.19 3.43 -11.57
CA MET A 70 -8.06 3.75 -10.70
C MET A 70 -7.68 5.21 -10.85
N ALA A 71 -7.71 5.96 -9.75
CA ALA A 71 -7.21 7.32 -9.73
C ALA A 71 -5.68 7.29 -9.68
N THR A 72 -5.03 8.01 -10.59
CA THR A 72 -3.56 8.04 -10.77
C THR A 72 -3.05 9.45 -11.00
N GLY A 73 -1.74 9.65 -10.81
CA GLY A 73 -1.08 10.93 -11.07
C GLY A 73 -0.88 11.23 -12.55
N THR A 74 -0.20 12.35 -12.81
CA THR A 74 0.04 12.83 -14.20
C THR A 74 1.51 12.81 -14.59
N THR A 75 2.40 12.30 -13.73
CA THR A 75 3.84 12.26 -14.00
C THR A 75 4.22 11.16 -15.00
N ALA A 76 5.47 11.15 -15.45
CA ALA A 76 5.95 10.10 -16.34
C ALA A 76 5.91 8.72 -15.66
N ILE A 77 6.30 8.66 -14.37
CA ILE A 77 6.30 7.39 -13.62
C ILE A 77 4.88 6.89 -13.35
N ASP A 78 3.90 7.78 -13.19
CA ASP A 78 2.50 7.38 -13.07
C ASP A 78 2.02 6.69 -14.34
N ARG A 79 2.34 7.24 -15.52
CA ARG A 79 2.00 6.63 -16.81
C ARG A 79 2.65 5.26 -17.02
N GLU A 80 3.93 5.11 -16.65
CA GLU A 80 4.61 3.81 -16.70
C GLU A 80 3.96 2.80 -15.74
N SER A 81 3.51 3.25 -14.58
CA SER A 81 2.75 2.45 -13.62
C SER A 81 1.39 2.04 -14.18
N ASP A 82 0.66 2.97 -14.81
CA ASP A 82 -0.63 2.71 -15.46
C ASP A 82 -0.50 1.61 -16.53
N GLU A 83 0.55 1.68 -17.36
CA GLU A 83 0.83 0.65 -18.38
C GLU A 83 1.09 -0.73 -17.75
N LEU A 84 1.81 -0.76 -16.62
CA LEU A 84 2.08 -2.01 -15.90
C LEU A 84 0.79 -2.60 -15.32
N TRP A 85 -0.05 -1.77 -14.69
CA TRP A 85 -1.36 -2.15 -14.19
C TRP A 85 -2.26 -2.65 -15.32
N LYS A 86 -2.33 -1.90 -16.44
CA LYS A 86 -3.14 -2.29 -17.59
C LYS A 86 -2.76 -3.66 -18.11
N ARG A 87 -1.47 -3.91 -18.34
CA ARG A 87 -0.97 -5.20 -18.83
C ARG A 87 -1.32 -6.34 -17.86
N SER A 88 -1.21 -6.10 -16.55
CA SER A 88 -1.53 -7.11 -15.54
C SER A 88 -3.03 -7.44 -15.50
N MET A 89 -3.88 -6.42 -15.64
CA MET A 89 -5.33 -6.60 -15.68
C MET A 89 -5.79 -7.25 -17.00
N ASP A 90 -5.22 -6.86 -18.15
CA ASP A 90 -5.49 -7.48 -19.44
C ASP A 90 -5.18 -8.99 -19.42
N ALA A 91 -4.08 -9.40 -18.76
CA ALA A 91 -3.68 -10.80 -18.64
C ALA A 91 -4.74 -11.69 -17.95
N ILE A 92 -5.56 -11.11 -17.11
CA ILE A 92 -6.67 -11.79 -16.42
C ILE A 92 -8.04 -11.40 -16.96
N GLY A 93 -8.07 -10.60 -18.04
CA GLY A 93 -9.30 -10.17 -18.71
C GLY A 93 -10.12 -9.15 -17.90
N LEU A 94 -9.49 -8.32 -17.09
CA LEU A 94 -10.15 -7.23 -16.40
C LEU A 94 -9.89 -5.89 -17.11
N ARG A 95 -10.96 -5.18 -17.44
CA ARG A 95 -10.84 -3.84 -18.00
C ARG A 95 -10.52 -2.85 -16.88
N ILE A 96 -9.47 -2.05 -17.08
CA ILE A 96 -9.10 -0.96 -16.16
C ILE A 96 -9.01 0.35 -16.94
N VAL A 97 -9.45 1.43 -16.32
CA VAL A 97 -9.30 2.81 -16.80
C VAL A 97 -8.67 3.67 -15.70
N PHE A 98 -7.88 4.65 -16.12
CA PHE A 98 -7.12 5.50 -15.21
C PHE A 98 -7.70 6.92 -15.23
N ASP A 99 -8.14 7.38 -14.05
CA ASP A 99 -8.62 8.73 -13.82
C ASP A 99 -7.45 9.60 -13.35
N GLN A 100 -6.75 10.20 -14.32
CA GLN A 100 -5.57 11.00 -14.02
C GLN A 100 -5.94 12.35 -13.42
N GLY A 101 -5.25 12.72 -12.33
CA GLY A 101 -5.53 13.97 -11.63
C GLY A 101 -4.44 14.39 -10.65
N LYS A 102 -4.64 15.53 -10.02
CA LYS A 102 -3.73 16.02 -8.97
C LYS A 102 -3.94 15.23 -7.68
N PHE A 103 -2.86 14.93 -6.97
CA PHE A 103 -2.92 14.20 -5.71
C PHE A 103 -3.85 14.84 -4.67
N SER A 104 -3.86 16.20 -4.58
CA SER A 104 -4.75 16.91 -3.67
C SER A 104 -6.24 16.66 -3.93
N ASP A 105 -6.63 16.52 -5.19
CA ASP A 105 -8.02 16.28 -5.57
C ASP A 105 -8.39 14.81 -5.36
N GLN A 106 -7.47 13.90 -5.68
CA GLN A 106 -7.63 12.48 -5.39
C GLN A 106 -7.74 12.22 -3.88
N LEU A 107 -6.91 12.86 -3.05
CA LEU A 107 -7.00 12.73 -1.60
C LEU A 107 -8.35 13.21 -1.04
N LYS A 108 -8.90 14.32 -1.59
CA LYS A 108 -10.24 14.76 -1.22
C LYS A 108 -11.32 13.73 -1.60
N ALA A 109 -11.22 13.19 -2.82
CA ALA A 109 -12.14 12.16 -3.28
C ALA A 109 -12.01 10.85 -2.49
N ALA A 110 -10.79 10.44 -2.13
CA ALA A 110 -10.52 9.28 -1.27
C ALA A 110 -11.15 9.45 0.12
N ARG A 111 -10.94 10.61 0.77
CA ARG A 111 -11.56 10.93 2.05
C ARG A 111 -13.09 10.93 2.00
N ALA A 112 -13.67 11.26 0.86
CA ALA A 112 -15.11 11.21 0.63
C ALA A 112 -15.61 9.82 0.18
N CYS A 113 -14.74 8.80 0.13
CA CYS A 113 -15.04 7.44 -0.36
C CYS A 113 -15.57 7.40 -1.79
N HIS A 114 -15.12 8.29 -2.66
CA HIS A 114 -15.58 8.38 -4.05
C HIS A 114 -14.65 7.68 -5.04
N LEU A 115 -13.57 7.06 -4.59
CA LEU A 115 -12.64 6.34 -5.45
C LEU A 115 -12.84 4.83 -5.32
N MET A 116 -12.84 4.13 -6.45
CA MET A 116 -12.84 2.66 -6.47
C MET A 116 -11.45 2.12 -6.10
N MET A 117 -10.41 2.67 -6.73
CA MET A 117 -9.01 2.32 -6.47
C MET A 117 -8.16 3.59 -6.56
N TRP A 118 -7.12 3.67 -5.76
CA TRP A 118 -6.10 4.70 -5.86
C TRP A 118 -4.82 4.26 -5.17
N GLY A 119 -3.69 4.90 -5.48
CA GLY A 119 -2.40 4.60 -4.89
C GLY A 119 -1.97 5.66 -3.89
N ALA A 120 -1.47 5.22 -2.73
CA ALA A 120 -0.87 6.07 -1.72
C ALA A 120 0.34 5.40 -1.08
N ALA A 121 1.19 6.18 -0.44
CA ALA A 121 2.28 5.71 0.40
C ALA A 121 2.13 6.29 1.80
N TRP A 122 2.62 5.55 2.79
CA TRP A 122 2.72 6.01 4.16
C TRP A 122 4.14 5.82 4.68
N SER A 123 4.65 6.82 5.35
CA SER A 123 5.91 6.74 6.09
C SER A 123 5.60 6.79 7.58
N ALA A 124 6.32 6.02 8.39
CA ALA A 124 6.07 5.98 9.81
C ALA A 124 6.26 7.36 10.47
N ASP A 125 5.26 7.84 11.18
CA ASP A 125 5.34 9.04 12.01
C ASP A 125 6.00 8.71 13.37
N TYR A 126 5.83 7.46 13.84
CA TYR A 126 6.45 6.89 15.03
C TYR A 126 6.67 5.37 14.85
N PRO A 127 7.60 4.73 15.60
CA PRO A 127 8.05 3.37 15.34
C PRO A 127 7.12 2.29 15.89
N ASP A 128 5.82 2.40 15.65
CA ASP A 128 4.81 1.46 16.13
C ASP A 128 3.82 1.09 15.03
N GLY A 129 3.37 -0.16 15.00
CA GLY A 129 2.41 -0.69 14.04
C GLY A 129 1.04 -0.01 14.10
N ASP A 130 0.68 0.62 15.23
CA ASP A 130 -0.52 1.45 15.36
C ASP A 130 -0.60 2.52 14.27
N ASP A 131 0.53 3.12 13.91
CA ASP A 131 0.63 4.15 12.86
C ASP A 131 0.18 3.65 11.47
N PHE A 132 0.27 2.36 11.22
CA PHE A 132 -0.18 1.74 9.98
C PHE A 132 -1.57 1.14 10.09
N MET A 133 -1.90 0.52 11.23
CA MET A 133 -3.20 -0.10 11.44
C MET A 133 -4.34 0.91 11.55
N GLN A 134 -4.08 2.12 12.06
CA GLN A 134 -5.06 3.22 12.08
C GLN A 134 -5.58 3.61 10.70
N LEU A 135 -4.79 3.36 9.65
CA LEU A 135 -5.17 3.67 8.26
C LEU A 135 -6.28 2.74 7.72
N LEU A 136 -6.56 1.65 8.42
CA LEU A 136 -7.61 0.68 8.11
C LEU A 136 -8.74 0.68 9.16
N TYR A 137 -8.59 1.42 10.25
CA TYR A 137 -9.59 1.52 11.31
C TYR A 137 -10.83 2.26 10.82
N GLY A 138 -11.99 1.60 10.87
CA GLY A 138 -13.25 2.10 10.30
C GLY A 138 -13.65 3.49 10.78
N PRO A 139 -13.61 3.80 12.11
CA PRO A 139 -13.91 5.13 12.63
C PRO A 139 -13.01 6.27 12.12
N ASN A 140 -11.83 5.95 11.56
CA ASN A 140 -10.94 6.94 10.93
C ASN A 140 -11.29 7.25 9.47
N THR A 141 -12.40 6.72 8.94
CA THR A 141 -12.86 7.03 7.58
C THR A 141 -13.05 8.53 7.38
N GLY A 142 -12.54 9.04 6.26
CA GLY A 142 -12.54 10.48 5.97
C GLY A 142 -11.41 11.27 6.65
N GLN A 143 -10.60 10.62 7.47
CA GLN A 143 -9.41 11.17 8.13
C GLN A 143 -8.15 10.45 7.63
N SER A 144 -7.63 9.46 8.38
CA SER A 144 -6.47 8.66 7.98
C SER A 144 -6.84 7.41 7.19
N ASN A 145 -8.02 6.81 7.41
CA ASN A 145 -8.53 5.71 6.61
C ASN A 145 -9.11 6.22 5.27
N ASN A 146 -8.23 6.45 4.31
CA ASN A 146 -8.57 6.95 2.98
C ASN A 146 -9.01 5.84 2.01
N GLY A 147 -8.92 4.58 2.39
CA GLY A 147 -9.45 3.43 1.66
C GLY A 147 -10.91 3.13 1.99
N CYS A 148 -11.46 3.81 2.99
CA CYS A 148 -12.82 3.61 3.49
C CYS A 148 -13.14 2.15 3.86
N TYR A 149 -12.12 1.41 4.26
CA TYR A 149 -12.29 0.04 4.74
C TYR A 149 -13.13 0.00 6.00
N GLN A 150 -14.04 -0.94 6.08
CA GLN A 150 -14.96 -1.12 7.20
C GLN A 150 -15.00 -2.59 7.60
N SER A 151 -14.52 -2.91 8.80
CA SER A 151 -14.58 -4.26 9.34
C SER A 151 -14.67 -4.22 10.85
N LYS A 152 -15.80 -4.66 11.41
CA LYS A 152 -16.01 -4.69 12.86
C LYS A 152 -14.98 -5.59 13.58
N SER A 153 -14.56 -6.68 12.95
CA SER A 153 -13.55 -7.57 13.53
C SER A 153 -12.18 -6.90 13.57
N PHE A 154 -11.80 -6.21 12.49
CA PHE A 154 -10.57 -5.41 12.45
C PHE A 154 -10.61 -4.30 13.50
N ASP A 155 -11.69 -3.54 13.55
CA ASP A 155 -11.88 -2.43 14.50
C ASP A 155 -11.73 -2.90 15.95
N SER A 156 -12.35 -4.04 16.29
CA SER A 156 -12.25 -4.62 17.63
C SER A 156 -10.83 -5.07 17.99
N MET A 157 -10.07 -5.67 17.02
CA MET A 157 -8.68 -6.04 17.22
C MET A 157 -7.80 -4.79 17.39
N TYR A 158 -8.06 -3.75 16.59
CA TYR A 158 -7.33 -2.49 16.67
C TYR A 158 -7.54 -1.80 18.03
N GLU A 159 -8.78 -1.66 18.49
CA GLU A 159 -9.11 -1.08 19.80
C GLU A 159 -8.41 -1.85 20.93
N LYS A 160 -8.50 -3.19 20.91
CA LYS A 160 -7.81 -4.04 21.88
C LYS A 160 -6.29 -3.85 21.85
N SER A 161 -5.70 -3.73 20.68
CA SER A 161 -4.23 -3.54 20.55
C SER A 161 -3.75 -2.25 21.21
N ARG A 162 -4.57 -1.20 21.24
CA ARG A 162 -4.25 0.09 21.85
C ARG A 162 -4.28 0.08 23.38
N GLU A 163 -4.97 -0.88 23.98
CA GLU A 163 -5.04 -1.05 25.44
C GLU A 163 -3.85 -1.85 25.99
N LEU A 164 -3.08 -2.52 25.10
CA LEU A 164 -1.97 -3.38 25.48
C LEU A 164 -0.64 -2.60 25.53
N PRO A 165 0.31 -3.02 26.40
CA PRO A 165 1.65 -2.46 26.40
C PRO A 165 2.35 -2.59 25.01
N PRO A 166 3.20 -1.60 24.63
CA PRO A 166 3.86 -1.61 23.33
C PRO A 166 4.71 -2.84 23.01
N ASP A 167 5.29 -3.46 24.03
CA ASP A 167 6.16 -4.65 23.96
C ASP A 167 5.41 -5.96 24.23
N SER A 168 4.09 -5.95 24.25
CA SER A 168 3.25 -7.11 24.51
C SER A 168 3.23 -8.06 23.30
N ILE A 169 3.53 -9.34 23.52
CA ILE A 169 3.38 -10.40 22.51
C ILE A 169 1.95 -10.49 22.01
N GLU A 170 0.97 -10.27 22.89
CA GLU A 170 -0.45 -10.28 22.50
C GLU A 170 -0.75 -9.15 21.48
N ARG A 171 -0.15 -7.98 21.64
CA ARG A 171 -0.28 -6.86 20.73
C ARG A 171 0.33 -7.17 19.35
N GLU A 172 1.50 -7.80 19.32
CA GLU A 172 2.12 -8.26 18.07
C GLU A 172 1.25 -9.27 17.33
N HIS A 173 0.65 -10.22 18.05
CA HIS A 173 -0.29 -11.19 17.47
C HIS A 173 -1.52 -10.48 16.88
N LEU A 174 -2.08 -9.47 17.56
CA LEU A 174 -3.19 -8.68 17.02
C LEU A 174 -2.79 -7.96 15.72
N TYR A 175 -1.57 -7.43 15.62
CA TYR A 175 -1.09 -6.83 14.37
C TYR A 175 -0.98 -7.84 13.23
N LEU A 176 -0.56 -9.06 13.49
CA LEU A 176 -0.53 -10.13 12.50
C LEU A 176 -1.94 -10.56 12.06
N ASP A 177 -2.87 -10.67 13.00
CA ASP A 177 -4.25 -11.02 12.70
C ASP A 177 -4.95 -9.91 11.91
N MET A 178 -4.76 -8.64 12.27
CA MET A 178 -5.25 -7.49 11.50
C MET A 178 -4.64 -7.45 10.10
N THR A 179 -3.33 -7.73 9.97
CA THR A 179 -2.66 -7.83 8.68
C THR A 179 -3.31 -8.89 7.80
N ARG A 180 -3.53 -10.09 8.35
CA ARG A 180 -4.15 -11.20 7.63
C ARG A 180 -5.59 -10.87 7.23
N GLN A 181 -6.36 -10.32 8.16
CA GLN A 181 -7.75 -9.89 7.90
C GLN A 181 -7.81 -8.89 6.72
N ALA A 182 -7.00 -7.84 6.77
CA ALA A 182 -6.97 -6.82 5.71
C ALA A 182 -6.56 -7.39 4.34
N GLN A 183 -5.66 -8.37 4.31
CA GLN A 183 -5.25 -9.03 3.08
C GLN A 183 -6.32 -9.98 2.53
N VAL A 184 -7.00 -10.73 3.39
CA VAL A 184 -8.12 -11.61 3.01
C VAL A 184 -9.30 -10.80 2.48
N ASP A 185 -9.60 -9.68 3.12
CA ASP A 185 -10.67 -8.77 2.69
C ASP A 185 -10.29 -7.96 1.42
N GLY A 186 -9.02 -8.01 1.00
CA GLY A 186 -8.53 -7.23 -0.13
C GLY A 186 -8.54 -5.72 0.11
N ALA A 187 -8.45 -5.29 1.37
CA ALA A 187 -8.48 -3.87 1.73
C ALA A 187 -7.34 -3.07 1.09
N TRP A 188 -6.15 -3.66 1.01
CA TRP A 188 -4.98 -3.10 0.34
C TRP A 188 -4.28 -4.11 -0.56
N SER A 189 -3.87 -3.64 -1.73
CA SER A 189 -2.86 -4.31 -2.56
C SER A 189 -1.49 -3.75 -2.21
N LEU A 190 -0.74 -4.45 -1.37
CA LEU A 190 0.61 -4.02 -0.95
C LEU A 190 1.57 -4.08 -2.13
N GLN A 191 2.26 -2.97 -2.38
CA GLN A 191 3.19 -2.84 -3.50
C GLN A 191 4.63 -3.01 -3.01
N THR A 192 5.30 -1.91 -2.69
CA THR A 192 6.73 -1.90 -2.43
C THR A 192 7.10 -0.95 -1.30
N SER A 193 8.23 -1.27 -0.64
CA SER A 193 8.97 -0.33 0.21
C SER A 193 10.22 0.13 -0.53
N PRO A 194 10.43 1.44 -0.75
CA PRO A 194 11.57 1.94 -1.49
C PRO A 194 12.88 1.77 -0.72
N ILE A 195 13.98 1.53 -1.46
CA ILE A 195 15.35 1.62 -0.95
C ILE A 195 15.81 3.05 -1.16
N VAL A 196 16.16 3.72 -0.08
CA VAL A 196 16.65 5.10 -0.11
C VAL A 196 18.17 5.09 -0.07
N ASN A 197 18.81 5.78 -1.03
CA ASN A 197 20.25 5.99 -1.08
C ASN A 197 20.55 7.46 -0.73
N GLU A 198 21.38 7.68 0.26
CA GLU A 198 21.73 9.02 0.75
C GLU A 198 23.21 9.31 0.42
N LEU A 199 23.43 10.43 -0.27
CA LEU A 199 24.77 10.92 -0.60
C LEU A 199 25.05 12.16 0.24
N ILE A 200 26.10 12.09 1.06
CA ILE A 200 26.48 13.14 1.99
C ILE A 200 27.87 13.67 1.61
N ARG A 201 28.00 14.99 1.44
CA ARG A 201 29.28 15.63 1.18
C ARG A 201 30.20 15.52 2.40
N PRO A 202 31.53 15.37 2.22
CA PRO A 202 32.48 15.25 3.34
C PRO A 202 32.44 16.40 4.36
N GLY A 203 32.08 17.60 3.94
CA GLY A 203 31.95 18.78 4.83
C GLY A 203 30.68 18.83 5.67
N VAL A 204 29.74 17.90 5.49
CA VAL A 204 28.54 17.84 6.33
C VAL A 204 28.83 17.04 7.59
N VAL A 205 28.61 17.64 8.74
CA VAL A 205 28.77 17.01 10.07
C VAL A 205 27.43 16.90 10.79
N GLY A 206 27.35 16.02 11.78
CA GLY A 206 26.12 15.85 12.59
C GLY A 206 25.06 14.99 11.92
N TYR A 207 25.22 14.56 10.67
CA TYR A 207 24.28 13.65 10.04
C TYR A 207 24.28 12.29 10.75
N LYS A 208 23.09 11.87 11.15
CA LYS A 208 22.82 10.50 11.63
C LYS A 208 21.57 10.00 10.92
N ARG A 209 21.71 8.88 10.24
CA ARG A 209 20.55 8.23 9.65
C ARG A 209 19.57 7.80 10.74
N HIS A 210 18.32 8.14 10.56
CA HIS A 210 17.24 7.70 11.41
C HIS A 210 16.09 7.16 10.53
N PRO A 211 15.54 5.99 10.81
CA PRO A 211 14.54 5.36 9.92
C PRO A 211 13.23 6.14 9.80
N ILE A 212 12.92 6.99 10.77
CA ILE A 212 11.63 7.70 10.87
C ILE A 212 11.80 9.21 10.87
N LEU A 213 12.95 9.75 11.29
CA LEU A 213 13.17 11.19 11.40
C LEU A 213 13.26 11.86 10.02
N ASN A 214 12.20 12.55 9.62
CA ASN A 214 12.14 13.27 8.34
C ASN A 214 12.93 14.60 8.31
N ALA A 215 13.38 15.09 9.46
CA ALA A 215 14.06 16.37 9.61
C ALA A 215 15.51 16.22 10.14
N ALA A 216 16.26 15.24 9.63
CA ALA A 216 17.65 14.99 10.03
C ALA A 216 18.56 16.23 9.85
N PHE A 217 18.23 17.13 8.91
CA PHE A 217 18.97 18.36 8.66
C PHE A 217 19.03 19.31 9.87
N VAL A 218 18.11 19.23 10.83
CA VAL A 218 18.11 20.04 12.06
C VAL A 218 19.37 19.81 12.91
N TYR A 219 19.98 18.64 12.77
CA TYR A 219 21.17 18.24 13.52
C TYR A 219 22.47 18.33 12.68
N MET A 220 22.37 18.82 11.45
CA MET A 220 23.53 18.94 10.54
C MET A 220 24.15 20.33 10.61
N ASP A 221 25.45 20.37 10.36
CA ASP A 221 26.21 21.59 10.19
C ASP A 221 27.22 21.41 9.05
N LEU A 222 27.79 22.51 8.58
CA LEU A 222 28.82 22.52 7.55
C LEU A 222 30.17 22.93 8.16
N LEU A 223 31.20 22.14 7.89
CA LEU A 223 32.55 22.55 8.21
C LEU A 223 32.92 23.80 7.40
N PRO A 224 33.60 24.80 8.01
CA PRO A 224 34.14 25.95 7.25
C PRO A 224 35.02 25.47 6.10
N HIS A 225 34.84 26.03 4.93
CA HIS A 225 35.80 25.82 3.82
C HIS A 225 37.11 26.51 4.19
N HIS A 226 38.18 25.75 4.28
CA HIS A 226 39.56 26.24 4.37
C HIS A 226 40.11 26.48 2.97
#